data_be6b28e078f24690056a6a8d48c01420
#
_entry.id   be6b28e078f24690056a6a8d48c01420
#
_cell.length_a   1.000
_cell.length_b   1.000
_cell.length_c   1.000
_cell.angle_alpha   90.00
_cell.angle_beta   90.00
_cell.angle_gamma   90.00
#
_symmetry.space_group_name_H-M   'P 1'
#
loop_
_entity.id
_entity.type
_entity.pdbx_description
1 polymer ?
#
loop_
_entity_poly.entity_id
_entity_poly.type
_entity_poly.pdbx_seq_one_letter_code
_entity_poly.pdbx_strand_id
1 'polypeptide(L)'
;MNEDIKRIFIDTVTTYNYSDKIVEDSVLKELYELTKWGATSFNCSPLRLVFLKSEEAKGRIDPYLMDSNKVSVKKAQVCVIIGMDTKFFNDLPRNFKATDAKVFFENNEELAYTTAFRNSSLQGGYLLKAVNALGLDAGPMSGFDNKGVDNEFFKDTSLRSNFLCTLGYGIEPKGKPRGARYEFAEVANII
;
A
#
# COMPACT_ATOMS: atom_id res chain seq x y z
N MET A 1 -13.86 24.00 2.39
CA MET A 1 -12.83 22.94 2.62
C MET A 1 -11.53 23.42 1.98
N ASN A 2 -10.40 23.23 2.63
CA ASN A 2 -9.09 23.60 2.07
C ASN A 2 -8.84 22.78 0.77
N GLU A 3 -8.27 23.43 -0.26
CA GLU A 3 -8.05 22.82 -1.59
C GLU A 3 -7.08 21.63 -1.52
N ASP A 4 -6.08 21.66 -0.64
CA ASP A 4 -5.16 20.54 -0.45
C ASP A 4 -5.88 19.33 0.16
N ILE A 5 -6.75 19.55 1.14
CA ILE A 5 -7.58 18.49 1.72
C ILE A 5 -8.50 17.89 0.66
N LYS A 6 -9.13 18.74 -0.16
CA LYS A 6 -10.00 18.30 -1.24
C LYS A 6 -9.22 17.44 -2.24
N ARG A 7 -8.07 17.89 -2.70
CA ARG A 7 -7.19 17.16 -3.61
C ARG A 7 -6.79 15.79 -3.05
N ILE A 8 -6.43 15.72 -1.76
CA ILE A 8 -5.92 14.47 -1.14
C ILE A 8 -7.06 13.48 -0.86
N PHE A 9 -8.26 13.93 -0.52
CA PHE A 9 -9.33 13.05 -0.02
C PHE A 9 -10.55 12.96 -0.95
N ILE A 10 -10.91 14.04 -1.65
CA ILE A 10 -12.17 14.12 -2.40
C ILE A 10 -11.95 13.89 -3.90
N ASP A 11 -10.98 14.56 -4.51
CA ASP A 11 -10.83 14.57 -5.97
C ASP A 11 -10.14 13.31 -6.51
N THR A 12 -9.66 12.42 -5.62
CA THR A 12 -8.95 11.19 -5.98
C THR A 12 -9.90 10.08 -6.43
N VAL A 13 -9.52 9.37 -7.48
CA VAL A 13 -10.20 8.17 -7.96
C VAL A 13 -9.17 7.05 -8.17
N THR A 14 -9.64 5.79 -8.17
CA THR A 14 -8.79 4.68 -8.61
C THR A 14 -8.41 4.87 -10.06
N THR A 15 -7.12 4.97 -10.35
CA THR A 15 -6.58 5.32 -11.66
C THR A 15 -6.12 4.09 -12.41
N TYR A 16 -6.53 3.97 -13.68
CA TYR A 16 -6.18 2.89 -14.61
C TYR A 16 -5.45 3.37 -15.85
N ASN A 17 -5.47 4.69 -16.13
CA ASN A 17 -4.80 5.30 -17.27
C ASN A 17 -3.73 6.28 -16.79
N TYR A 18 -2.51 6.07 -17.26
CA TYR A 18 -1.34 6.83 -16.87
C TYR A 18 -0.65 7.40 -18.10
N SER A 19 -0.01 8.55 -17.95
CA SER A 19 0.87 9.13 -18.96
C SER A 19 2.23 8.42 -18.94
N ASP A 20 3.03 8.66 -19.98
CA ASP A 20 4.41 8.15 -20.08
C ASP A 20 5.40 8.93 -19.20
N LYS A 21 4.93 9.93 -18.43
CA LYS A 21 5.78 10.71 -17.53
C LYS A 21 6.39 9.82 -16.47
N ILE A 22 7.72 9.76 -16.42
CA ILE A 22 8.46 8.90 -15.50
C ILE A 22 8.25 9.33 -14.05
N VAL A 23 8.04 8.36 -13.18
CA VAL A 23 8.10 8.55 -11.72
C VAL A 23 9.54 8.32 -11.28
N GLU A 24 10.20 9.40 -10.87
CA GLU A 24 11.60 9.36 -10.44
C GLU A 24 11.77 8.62 -9.11
N ASP A 25 12.94 8.00 -8.89
CA ASP A 25 13.24 7.30 -7.64
C ASP A 25 13.24 8.23 -6.42
N SER A 26 13.56 9.50 -6.61
CA SER A 26 13.47 10.53 -5.57
C SER A 26 12.04 10.71 -5.07
N VAL A 27 11.05 10.67 -5.98
CA VAL A 27 9.61 10.76 -5.64
C VAL A 27 9.17 9.53 -4.84
N LEU A 28 9.65 8.32 -5.19
CA LEU A 28 9.35 7.10 -4.43
C LEU A 28 9.98 7.12 -3.02
N LYS A 29 11.16 7.71 -2.88
CA LYS A 29 11.79 7.92 -1.56
C LYS A 29 10.99 8.92 -0.73
N GLU A 30 10.59 10.05 -1.33
CA GLU A 30 9.75 11.05 -0.67
C GLU A 30 8.38 10.47 -0.25
N LEU A 31 7.78 9.64 -1.11
CA LEU A 31 6.56 8.90 -0.79
C LEU A 31 6.71 8.06 0.49
N TYR A 32 7.82 7.34 0.65
CA TYR A 32 8.11 6.60 1.87
C TYR A 32 8.33 7.54 3.06
N GLU A 33 9.07 8.64 2.88
CA GLU A 33 9.32 9.63 3.93
C GLU A 33 8.02 10.20 4.52
N LEU A 34 7.00 10.42 3.71
CA LEU A 34 5.68 10.84 4.16
C LEU A 34 4.90 9.69 4.83
N THR A 35 4.95 8.50 4.23
CA THR A 35 4.20 7.33 4.70
C THR A 35 4.63 6.85 6.08
N LYS A 36 5.93 6.88 6.38
CA LYS A 36 6.51 6.32 7.61
C LYS A 36 6.04 6.98 8.91
N TRP A 37 5.48 8.22 8.83
CA TRP A 37 5.01 8.96 10.00
C TRP A 37 3.62 8.56 10.46
N GLY A 38 2.90 7.75 9.70
CA GLY A 38 1.60 7.24 10.10
C GLY A 38 1.70 6.33 11.33
N ALA A 39 0.79 6.49 12.28
CA ALA A 39 0.78 5.71 13.52
C ALA A 39 0.52 4.23 13.26
N THR A 40 1.20 3.37 14.06
CA THR A 40 0.95 1.93 14.12
C THR A 40 0.96 1.45 15.57
N SER A 41 0.28 0.33 15.85
CA SER A 41 0.26 -0.28 17.18
C SER A 41 1.70 -0.57 17.64
N PHE A 42 2.07 -0.15 18.85
CA PHE A 42 3.44 -0.30 19.38
C PHE A 42 4.54 0.25 18.45
N ASN A 43 4.22 1.19 17.57
CA ASN A 43 5.14 1.63 16.51
C ASN A 43 5.75 0.45 15.72
N CYS A 44 4.96 -0.61 15.48
CA CYS A 44 5.45 -1.86 14.91
C CYS A 44 5.87 -1.76 13.44
N SER A 45 5.33 -0.78 12.71
CA SER A 45 5.73 -0.44 11.34
C SER A 45 6.02 -1.66 10.43
N PRO A 46 5.07 -2.58 10.24
CA PRO A 46 5.29 -3.83 9.52
C PRO A 46 5.38 -3.65 8.01
N LEU A 47 5.07 -2.48 7.47
CA LEU A 47 5.05 -2.20 6.04
C LEU A 47 6.39 -2.53 5.38
N ARG A 48 6.34 -3.25 4.25
CA ARG A 48 7.46 -3.47 3.35
C ARG A 48 7.00 -3.15 1.93
N LEU A 49 7.83 -2.43 1.17
CA LEU A 49 7.49 -1.96 -0.17
C LEU A 49 8.47 -2.50 -1.20
N VAL A 50 7.94 -3.03 -2.30
CA VAL A 50 8.74 -3.36 -3.49
C VAL A 50 8.18 -2.58 -4.67
N PHE A 51 8.99 -1.71 -5.26
CA PHE A 51 8.61 -0.87 -6.40
C PHE A 51 9.08 -1.54 -7.70
N LEU A 52 8.15 -2.00 -8.52
CA LEU A 52 8.41 -2.62 -9.82
C LEU A 52 8.29 -1.54 -10.90
N LYS A 53 9.41 -1.07 -11.43
CA LYS A 53 9.48 0.01 -12.44
C LYS A 53 9.78 -0.50 -13.83
N SER A 54 10.74 -1.42 -13.97
CA SER A 54 11.10 -1.95 -15.28
C SER A 54 10.03 -2.89 -15.85
N GLU A 55 9.98 -3.00 -17.17
CA GLU A 55 9.09 -3.96 -17.83
C GLU A 55 9.41 -5.41 -17.41
N GLU A 56 10.69 -5.71 -17.20
CA GLU A 56 11.12 -7.00 -16.66
C GLU A 56 10.54 -7.25 -15.26
N ALA A 57 10.66 -6.28 -14.34
CA ALA A 57 10.14 -6.40 -13.00
C ALA A 57 8.60 -6.54 -12.99
N LYS A 58 7.90 -5.76 -13.84
CA LYS A 58 6.44 -5.89 -14.01
C LYS A 58 6.06 -7.22 -14.67
N GLY A 59 6.89 -7.74 -15.57
CA GLY A 59 6.71 -9.06 -16.18
C GLY A 59 6.76 -10.21 -15.18
N ARG A 60 7.54 -10.09 -14.10
CA ARG A 60 7.63 -11.11 -13.04
C ARG A 60 6.35 -11.22 -12.21
N ILE A 61 5.60 -10.14 -12.01
CA ILE A 61 4.34 -10.19 -11.27
C ILE A 61 3.14 -10.58 -12.16
N ASP A 62 3.22 -10.38 -13.47
CA ASP A 62 2.12 -10.59 -14.43
C ASP A 62 1.42 -11.96 -14.31
N PRO A 63 2.14 -13.11 -14.15
CA PRO A 63 1.51 -14.42 -14.03
C PRO A 63 0.55 -14.56 -12.85
N TYR A 64 0.74 -13.74 -11.81
CA TYR A 64 -0.02 -13.80 -10.56
C TYR A 64 -1.19 -12.82 -10.52
N LEU A 65 -1.36 -11.97 -11.54
CA LEU A 65 -2.42 -10.96 -11.60
C LEU A 65 -3.70 -11.54 -12.20
N MET A 66 -4.85 -11.12 -11.67
CA MET A 66 -6.11 -11.26 -12.39
C MET A 66 -6.07 -10.45 -13.69
N ASP A 67 -6.71 -10.96 -14.76
CA ASP A 67 -6.62 -10.35 -16.10
C ASP A 67 -7.00 -8.86 -16.14
N SER A 68 -7.99 -8.46 -15.35
CA SER A 68 -8.40 -7.05 -15.22
C SER A 68 -7.28 -6.15 -14.68
N ASN A 69 -6.36 -6.69 -13.88
CA ASN A 69 -5.27 -5.95 -13.27
C ASN A 69 -4.00 -5.89 -14.14
N LYS A 70 -3.78 -6.89 -15.00
CA LYS A 70 -2.64 -6.94 -15.93
C LYS A 70 -2.55 -5.67 -16.79
N VAL A 71 -3.69 -5.24 -17.33
CA VAL A 71 -3.75 -4.03 -18.16
C VAL A 71 -3.32 -2.79 -17.38
N SER A 72 -3.77 -2.66 -16.14
CA SER A 72 -3.44 -1.50 -15.29
C SER A 72 -1.96 -1.49 -14.88
N VAL A 73 -1.40 -2.65 -14.51
CA VAL A 73 0.01 -2.78 -14.16
C VAL A 73 0.91 -2.47 -15.37
N LYS A 74 0.56 -2.95 -16.57
CA LYS A 74 1.31 -2.68 -17.79
C LYS A 74 1.34 -1.18 -18.14
N LYS A 75 0.23 -0.46 -17.94
CA LYS A 75 0.13 0.97 -18.25
C LYS A 75 0.79 1.87 -17.21
N ALA A 76 0.89 1.43 -15.97
CA ALA A 76 1.42 2.25 -14.90
C ALA A 76 2.95 2.36 -14.97
N GLN A 77 3.48 3.51 -14.55
CA GLN A 77 4.93 3.73 -14.45
C GLN A 77 5.55 2.86 -13.35
N VAL A 78 4.81 2.57 -12.29
CA VAL A 78 5.26 1.75 -11.17
C VAL A 78 4.13 0.85 -10.71
N CYS A 79 4.44 -0.42 -10.42
CA CYS A 79 3.60 -1.28 -9.61
C CYS A 79 4.27 -1.49 -8.26
N VAL A 80 3.55 -1.24 -7.17
CA VAL A 80 4.06 -1.41 -5.79
C VAL A 80 3.45 -2.64 -5.18
N ILE A 81 4.28 -3.54 -4.67
CA ILE A 81 3.84 -4.59 -3.76
C ILE A 81 3.85 -3.98 -2.36
N ILE A 82 2.66 -3.81 -1.77
CA ILE A 82 2.51 -3.42 -0.38
C ILE A 82 2.50 -4.72 0.43
N GLY A 83 3.63 -4.97 1.08
CA GLY A 83 3.85 -6.15 1.89
C GLY A 83 3.83 -5.84 3.38
N MET A 84 3.91 -6.90 4.16
CA MET A 84 4.01 -6.85 5.61
C MET A 84 5.07 -7.83 6.11
N ASP A 85 5.78 -7.43 7.15
CA ASP A 85 6.66 -8.32 7.89
C ASP A 85 5.90 -8.98 9.02
N THR A 86 5.69 -10.29 8.95
CA THR A 86 4.98 -11.05 10.00
C THR A 86 5.82 -11.24 11.26
N LYS A 87 7.14 -10.98 11.18
CA LYS A 87 8.07 -10.99 12.32
C LYS A 87 8.51 -9.58 12.75
N PHE A 88 7.68 -8.56 12.47
CA PHE A 88 7.92 -7.17 12.88
C PHE A 88 8.31 -7.03 14.35
N PHE A 89 7.89 -7.95 15.20
CA PHE A 89 8.15 -7.94 16.64
C PHE A 89 9.64 -8.07 16.96
N ASN A 90 10.47 -8.55 16.03
CA ASN A 90 11.92 -8.55 16.22
C ASN A 90 12.52 -7.14 16.26
N ASP A 91 11.85 -6.16 15.63
CA ASP A 91 12.26 -4.76 15.62
C ASP A 91 11.64 -3.93 16.76
N LEU A 92 10.70 -4.47 17.54
CA LEU A 92 10.07 -3.75 18.65
C LEU A 92 11.05 -3.24 19.71
N PRO A 93 12.11 -3.96 20.11
CA PRO A 93 13.09 -3.42 21.05
C PRO A 93 13.74 -2.11 20.58
N ARG A 94 13.85 -1.89 19.28
CA ARG A 94 14.32 -0.64 18.66
C ARG A 94 13.21 0.40 18.55
N ASN A 95 12.03 -0.02 18.09
CA ASN A 95 10.96 0.87 17.66
C ASN A 95 10.06 1.34 18.81
N PHE A 96 9.95 0.53 19.89
CA PHE A 96 9.08 0.78 21.02
C PHE A 96 9.76 0.41 22.33
N LYS A 97 10.21 1.43 23.06
CA LYS A 97 11.04 1.26 24.28
C LYS A 97 10.24 1.32 25.60
N ALA A 98 8.93 1.58 25.53
CA ALA A 98 8.11 1.78 26.74
C ALA A 98 7.91 0.49 27.55
N THR A 99 7.91 -0.67 26.87
CA THR A 99 7.81 -2.00 27.48
C THR A 99 8.36 -3.04 26.50
N ASP A 100 8.68 -4.24 27.01
CA ASP A 100 9.03 -5.38 26.14
C ASP A 100 7.78 -5.95 25.45
N ALA A 101 7.37 -5.27 24.39
CA ALA A 101 6.17 -5.67 23.63
C ALA A 101 6.42 -6.90 22.72
N LYS A 102 7.68 -7.33 22.52
CA LYS A 102 8.00 -8.50 21.70
C LYS A 102 7.36 -9.77 22.29
N VAL A 103 7.36 -9.90 23.59
CA VAL A 103 6.83 -11.09 24.29
C VAL A 103 5.36 -11.40 23.98
N PHE A 104 4.57 -10.40 23.56
CA PHE A 104 3.16 -10.61 23.19
C PHE A 104 3.01 -11.34 21.84
N PHE A 105 4.00 -11.27 20.97
CA PHE A 105 3.91 -11.72 19.58
C PHE A 105 4.78 -12.93 19.26
N GLU A 106 5.96 -13.09 19.89
CA GLU A 106 6.95 -14.08 19.50
C GLU A 106 6.48 -15.53 19.61
N ASN A 107 5.50 -15.80 20.48
CA ASN A 107 4.90 -17.13 20.65
C ASN A 107 3.41 -17.18 20.25
N ASN A 108 2.95 -16.18 19.48
CA ASN A 108 1.57 -16.11 19.02
C ASN A 108 1.53 -15.64 17.55
N GLU A 109 1.69 -16.61 16.65
CA GLU A 109 1.74 -16.35 15.20
C GLU A 109 0.46 -15.72 14.67
N GLU A 110 -0.71 -16.11 15.16
CA GLU A 110 -2.01 -15.55 14.74
C GLU A 110 -2.11 -14.07 15.12
N LEU A 111 -1.75 -13.72 16.36
CA LEU A 111 -1.73 -12.34 16.80
C LEU A 111 -0.71 -11.52 16.02
N ALA A 112 0.49 -12.07 15.80
CA ALA A 112 1.53 -11.42 15.00
C ALA A 112 1.06 -11.16 13.57
N TYR A 113 0.48 -12.17 12.90
CA TYR A 113 -0.06 -12.03 11.54
C TYR A 113 -1.18 -10.99 11.48
N THR A 114 -2.17 -11.09 12.36
CA THR A 114 -3.30 -10.16 12.40
C THR A 114 -2.84 -8.72 12.65
N THR A 115 -1.86 -8.54 13.53
CA THR A 115 -1.27 -7.22 13.84
C THR A 115 -0.49 -6.69 12.63
N ALA A 116 0.33 -7.51 11.98
CA ALA A 116 1.06 -7.13 10.77
C ALA A 116 0.10 -6.72 9.64
N PHE A 117 -0.92 -7.53 9.38
CA PHE A 117 -1.92 -7.28 8.35
C PHE A 117 -2.68 -5.96 8.60
N ARG A 118 -3.21 -5.78 9.82
CA ARG A 118 -3.95 -4.56 10.20
C ARG A 118 -3.08 -3.30 10.04
N ASN A 119 -1.87 -3.34 10.55
CA ASN A 119 -0.99 -2.17 10.55
C ASN A 119 -0.35 -1.91 9.17
N SER A 120 -0.05 -2.92 8.36
CA SER A 120 0.39 -2.71 6.98
C SER A 120 -0.74 -2.15 6.11
N SER A 121 -1.99 -2.56 6.34
CA SER A 121 -3.16 -1.98 5.66
C SER A 121 -3.36 -0.51 6.05
N LEU A 122 -3.19 -0.18 7.32
CA LEU A 122 -3.22 1.20 7.82
C LEU A 122 -2.12 2.05 7.17
N GLN A 123 -0.87 1.55 7.14
CA GLN A 123 0.25 2.22 6.48
C GLN A 123 0.05 2.32 4.96
N GLY A 124 -0.57 1.32 4.33
CA GLY A 124 -0.98 1.39 2.93
C GLY A 124 -1.99 2.52 2.66
N GLY A 125 -2.92 2.76 3.59
CA GLY A 125 -3.84 3.91 3.54
C GLY A 125 -3.08 5.25 3.61
N TYR A 126 -2.06 5.36 4.47
CA TYR A 126 -1.19 6.55 4.53
C TYR A 126 -0.43 6.74 3.21
N LEU A 127 0.11 5.66 2.65
CA LEU A 127 0.81 5.68 1.35
C LEU A 127 -0.11 6.22 0.25
N LEU A 128 -1.35 5.75 0.16
CA LEU A 128 -2.31 6.25 -0.85
C LEU A 128 -2.55 7.76 -0.71
N LYS A 129 -2.61 8.29 0.52
CA LYS A 129 -2.77 9.73 0.75
C LYS A 129 -1.49 10.51 0.44
N ALA A 130 -0.32 9.94 0.73
CA ALA A 130 0.96 10.53 0.36
C ALA A 130 1.15 10.58 -1.17
N VAL A 131 0.72 9.54 -1.91
CA VAL A 131 0.68 9.53 -3.39
C VAL A 131 -0.07 10.76 -3.91
N ASN A 132 -1.28 10.98 -3.39
CA ASN A 132 -2.12 12.12 -3.81
C ASN A 132 -1.51 13.48 -3.40
N ALA A 133 -0.86 13.54 -2.22
CA ALA A 133 -0.18 14.76 -1.76
C ALA A 133 1.00 15.13 -2.68
N LEU A 134 1.70 14.16 -3.24
CA LEU A 134 2.80 14.35 -4.19
C LEU A 134 2.33 14.58 -5.64
N GLY A 135 1.02 14.66 -5.88
CA GLY A 135 0.47 14.89 -7.21
C GLY A 135 0.54 13.66 -8.13
N LEU A 136 0.74 12.47 -7.57
CA LEU A 136 0.60 11.20 -8.25
C LEU A 136 -0.82 10.66 -8.12
N ASP A 137 -1.16 9.72 -8.98
CA ASP A 137 -2.40 8.96 -8.93
C ASP A 137 -2.11 7.49 -8.60
N ALA A 138 -3.09 6.83 -7.97
CA ALA A 138 -2.98 5.47 -7.48
C ALA A 138 -4.12 4.57 -7.96
N GLY A 139 -3.78 3.30 -8.22
CA GLY A 139 -4.72 2.23 -8.51
C GLY A 139 -4.52 1.04 -7.55
N PRO A 140 -5.05 1.08 -6.31
CA PRO A 140 -4.96 -0.05 -5.39
C PRO A 140 -5.78 -1.23 -5.89
N MET A 141 -5.24 -2.45 -5.71
CA MET A 141 -5.87 -3.68 -6.16
C MET A 141 -5.51 -4.87 -5.26
N SER A 142 -6.47 -5.81 -5.10
CA SER A 142 -6.30 -7.05 -4.35
C SER A 142 -6.57 -8.30 -5.19
N GLY A 143 -6.84 -8.14 -6.49
CA GLY A 143 -7.09 -9.25 -7.41
C GLY A 143 -5.79 -9.85 -7.94
N PHE A 144 -5.10 -10.66 -7.12
CA PHE A 144 -3.88 -11.38 -7.48
C PHE A 144 -3.69 -12.61 -6.60
N ASP A 145 -2.79 -13.51 -6.99
CA ASP A 145 -2.37 -14.66 -6.21
C ASP A 145 -1.28 -14.25 -5.21
N ASN A 146 -1.68 -14.05 -3.94
CA ASN A 146 -0.74 -13.70 -2.87
C ASN A 146 0.37 -14.74 -2.71
N LYS A 147 0.06 -16.05 -2.79
CA LYS A 147 1.06 -17.11 -2.62
C LYS A 147 2.10 -17.11 -3.74
N GLY A 148 1.65 -16.88 -4.96
CA GLY A 148 2.54 -16.76 -6.12
C GLY A 148 3.47 -15.54 -5.98
N VAL A 149 2.93 -14.38 -5.62
CA VAL A 149 3.72 -13.15 -5.37
C VAL A 149 4.70 -13.35 -4.21
N ASP A 150 4.27 -13.99 -3.11
CA ASP A 150 5.14 -14.26 -1.97
C ASP A 150 6.31 -15.19 -2.34
N ASN A 151 6.05 -16.22 -3.15
CA ASN A 151 7.08 -17.13 -3.63
C ASN A 151 8.06 -16.44 -4.59
N GLU A 152 7.59 -15.52 -5.40
CA GLU A 152 8.42 -14.80 -6.37
C GLU A 152 9.28 -13.70 -5.73
N PHE A 153 8.71 -12.91 -4.82
CA PHE A 153 9.35 -11.69 -4.31
C PHE A 153 9.80 -11.80 -2.85
N PHE A 154 9.26 -12.72 -2.06
CA PHE A 154 9.48 -12.81 -0.62
C PHE A 154 9.91 -14.21 -0.15
N LYS A 155 10.32 -15.06 -1.09
CA LYS A 155 10.76 -16.42 -0.80
C LYS A 155 11.80 -16.43 0.33
N ASP A 156 11.67 -17.39 1.23
CA ASP A 156 12.57 -17.61 2.38
C ASP A 156 12.66 -16.43 3.36
N THR A 157 11.64 -15.57 3.38
CA THR A 157 11.52 -14.42 4.30
C THR A 157 10.25 -14.51 5.16
N SER A 158 10.16 -13.61 6.16
CA SER A 158 8.93 -13.39 6.94
C SER A 158 7.93 -12.45 6.26
N LEU A 159 8.26 -11.98 5.05
CA LEU A 159 7.43 -11.02 4.34
C LEU A 159 6.25 -11.70 3.64
N ARG A 160 5.12 -11.02 3.61
CA ARG A 160 3.92 -11.45 2.89
C ARG A 160 3.30 -10.26 2.16
N SER A 161 2.76 -10.51 0.97
CA SER A 161 2.01 -9.51 0.22
C SER A 161 0.65 -9.25 0.86
N ASN A 162 0.27 -7.97 0.96
CA ASN A 162 -1.04 -7.54 1.45
C ASN A 162 -1.94 -7.15 0.25
N PHE A 163 -1.56 -6.10 -0.46
CA PHE A 163 -2.23 -5.68 -1.69
C PHE A 163 -1.23 -5.00 -2.65
N LEU A 164 -1.67 -4.75 -3.87
CA LEU A 164 -0.86 -4.08 -4.89
C LEU A 164 -1.38 -2.66 -5.13
N CYS A 165 -0.52 -1.79 -5.67
CA CYS A 165 -0.92 -0.47 -6.09
C CYS A 165 -0.16 -0.05 -7.34
N THR A 166 -0.86 0.37 -8.38
CA THR A 166 -0.23 1.07 -9.51
C THR A 166 -0.06 2.54 -9.18
N LEU A 167 1.06 3.14 -9.60
CA LEU A 167 1.39 4.55 -9.41
C LEU A 167 1.82 5.18 -10.72
N GLY A 168 1.51 6.45 -10.88
CA GLY A 168 1.93 7.26 -12.02
C GLY A 168 1.20 8.60 -12.07
N TYR A 169 1.36 9.32 -13.16
CA TYR A 169 0.62 10.54 -13.43
C TYR A 169 -0.59 10.19 -14.30
N GLY A 170 -1.78 10.23 -13.71
CA GLY A 170 -3.02 9.85 -14.37
C GLY A 170 -3.41 10.81 -15.50
N ILE A 171 -3.99 10.25 -16.57
CA ILE A 171 -4.60 11.00 -17.67
C ILE A 171 -6.08 10.65 -17.78
N GLU A 172 -6.89 11.64 -18.19
CA GLU A 172 -8.34 11.43 -18.32
C GLU A 172 -8.69 10.50 -19.51
N PRO A 173 -9.69 9.68 -19.38
CA PRO A 173 -10.41 9.37 -18.14
C PRO A 173 -9.54 8.52 -17.21
N LYS A 174 -9.27 9.02 -15.99
CA LYS A 174 -8.39 8.30 -15.02
C LYS A 174 -8.95 6.94 -14.66
N GLY A 175 -10.26 6.86 -14.45
CA GLY A 175 -10.91 5.65 -13.97
C GLY A 175 -12.42 5.64 -14.19
N LYS A 176 -13.11 4.80 -13.43
CA LYS A 176 -14.58 4.74 -13.44
C LYS A 176 -15.17 5.94 -12.68
N PRO A 177 -16.42 6.34 -13.01
CA PRO A 177 -17.13 7.33 -12.22
C PRO A 177 -17.15 6.95 -10.73
N ARG A 178 -17.12 7.95 -9.87
CA ARG A 178 -17.13 7.74 -8.42
C ARG A 178 -18.42 7.00 -8.01
N GLY A 179 -18.26 5.89 -7.30
CA GLY A 179 -19.36 5.17 -6.68
C GLY A 179 -19.96 5.93 -5.49
N ALA A 180 -21.15 5.52 -5.05
CA ALA A 180 -21.79 6.05 -3.84
C ALA A 180 -20.91 5.89 -2.60
N ARG A 181 -21.18 6.73 -1.60
CA ARG A 181 -20.66 6.61 -0.24
C ARG A 181 -21.83 6.60 0.72
N TYR A 182 -21.64 5.94 1.84
CA TYR A 182 -22.61 5.97 2.92
C TYR A 182 -22.71 7.35 3.55
N GLU A 183 -23.91 7.72 3.98
CA GLU A 183 -24.11 8.89 4.82
C GLU A 183 -23.64 8.60 6.25
N PHE A 184 -23.31 9.66 7.01
CA PHE A 184 -22.79 9.50 8.37
C PHE A 184 -23.67 8.61 9.25
N ALA A 185 -24.99 8.81 9.20
CA ALA A 185 -25.96 8.06 10.02
C ALA A 185 -26.07 6.56 9.68
N GLU A 186 -25.58 6.14 8.50
CA GLU A 186 -25.58 4.73 8.10
C GLU A 186 -24.40 3.93 8.70
N VAL A 187 -23.32 4.61 9.08
CA VAL A 187 -22.05 3.98 9.45
C VAL A 187 -21.45 4.46 10.77
N ALA A 188 -22.03 5.49 11.37
CA ALA A 188 -21.51 6.08 12.61
C ALA A 188 -22.60 6.52 13.57
N ASN A 189 -22.33 6.39 14.87
CA ASN A 189 -23.18 6.86 15.96
C ASN A 189 -22.34 7.70 16.92
N ILE A 190 -22.96 8.76 17.47
CA ILE A 190 -22.43 9.53 18.60
C ILE A 190 -23.23 9.09 19.83
N ILE A 191 -22.57 8.50 20.82
CA ILE A 191 -23.17 7.99 22.05
C ILE A 191 -22.56 8.68 23.26
#